data_15ea45e677fd6d66662e33243b027c2f
#
_entry.id   15ea45e677fd6d66662e33243b027c2f
#
_cell.length_a   1.000
_cell.length_b   1.000
_cell.length_c   1.000
_cell.angle_alpha   90.00
_cell.angle_beta   90.00
_cell.angle_gamma   90.00
#
_symmetry.space_group_name_H-M   'P 1'
#
loop_
_entity.id
_entity.type
_entity.pdbx_description
1 polymer ?
#
loop_
_entity_poly.entity_id
_entity_poly.type
_entity_poly.pdbx_seq_one_letter_code
_entity_poly.pdbx_strand_id
1 'polypeptide(L)'
;MRYFFQPKADSPLAKIFIIILIAVIGVLGYLVFNWEKPTNNVEGDIELGNVNASAGSDQKFNYLVSQTSNNCGLQRQVVFNYSDNQRIQGSCCDKMDHHAYQEQIEGLRKYKDISIIPTDPYDISAGQAKQLFKYFEEIKLTSDQQATYNEAMKMSDEGGPCCCKCWHWDAYEGLAKKLIVDYGWNSEQIAQLWDFSDACGGTGHEHAA
;
A
#
# COMPACT_ATOMS: atom_id res chain seq x y z
N MET A 1 -12.38 -35.12 -56.15
CA MET A 1 -13.45 -34.12 -56.29
C MET A 1 -14.15 -34.00 -54.93
N ARG A 2 -13.95 -32.92 -54.22
CA ARG A 2 -14.69 -32.65 -52.96
C ARG A 2 -15.76 -31.65 -53.27
N TYR A 3 -17.03 -32.08 -53.17
CA TYR A 3 -18.19 -31.18 -53.30
C TYR A 3 -18.34 -30.38 -52.02
N PHE A 4 -18.09 -29.08 -52.09
CA PHE A 4 -18.47 -28.12 -51.06
C PHE A 4 -19.98 -27.86 -51.17
N PHE A 5 -20.73 -28.28 -50.16
CA PHE A 5 -22.16 -27.96 -50.03
C PHE A 5 -22.27 -26.54 -49.51
N GLN A 6 -22.61 -25.60 -50.37
CA GLN A 6 -22.98 -24.23 -49.94
C GLN A 6 -24.50 -24.26 -49.65
N PRO A 7 -24.94 -23.98 -48.42
CA PRO A 7 -26.37 -23.86 -48.14
C PRO A 7 -26.90 -22.54 -48.78
N LYS A 8 -27.99 -22.66 -49.58
CA LYS A 8 -28.69 -21.50 -50.09
C LYS A 8 -29.29 -20.70 -48.91
N ALA A 9 -28.98 -19.42 -48.85
CA ALA A 9 -29.36 -18.48 -47.78
C ALA A 9 -30.88 -18.24 -47.62
N ASP A 10 -31.70 -18.73 -48.57
CA ASP A 10 -33.14 -18.46 -48.61
C ASP A 10 -34.02 -19.64 -48.12
N SER A 11 -33.42 -20.68 -47.53
CA SER A 11 -34.20 -21.79 -46.99
C SER A 11 -34.95 -21.39 -45.71
N PRO A 12 -36.20 -21.81 -45.50
CA PRO A 12 -36.95 -21.49 -44.29
C PRO A 12 -36.22 -22.00 -43.02
N LEU A 13 -35.43 -23.06 -43.12
CA LEU A 13 -34.60 -23.61 -42.06
C LEU A 13 -33.45 -22.66 -41.69
N ALA A 14 -32.79 -22.01 -42.66
CA ALA A 14 -31.73 -21.06 -42.39
C ALA A 14 -32.25 -19.80 -41.64
N LYS A 15 -33.45 -19.34 -41.97
CA LYS A 15 -34.08 -18.22 -41.23
C LYS A 15 -34.43 -18.59 -39.79
N ILE A 16 -34.89 -19.80 -39.54
CA ILE A 16 -35.17 -20.30 -38.19
C ILE A 16 -33.89 -20.40 -37.39
N PHE A 17 -32.78 -20.90 -37.94
CA PHE A 17 -31.48 -20.96 -37.29
C PHE A 17 -30.94 -19.56 -36.90
N ILE A 18 -31.09 -18.59 -37.77
CA ILE A 18 -30.68 -17.20 -37.51
C ILE A 18 -31.47 -16.61 -36.34
N ILE A 19 -32.78 -16.81 -36.30
CA ILE A 19 -33.64 -16.31 -35.21
C ILE A 19 -33.25 -16.95 -33.86
N ILE A 20 -33.00 -18.26 -33.85
CA ILE A 20 -32.56 -18.96 -32.63
C ILE A 20 -31.20 -18.44 -32.16
N LEU A 21 -30.25 -18.22 -33.09
CA LEU A 21 -28.93 -17.71 -32.75
C LEU A 21 -29.01 -16.33 -32.13
N ILE A 22 -29.83 -15.43 -32.68
CA ILE A 22 -30.03 -14.07 -32.12
C ILE A 22 -30.66 -14.13 -30.74
N ALA A 23 -31.64 -15.03 -30.51
CA ALA A 23 -32.29 -15.23 -29.22
C ALA A 23 -31.28 -15.75 -28.16
N VAL A 24 -30.43 -16.70 -28.53
CA VAL A 24 -29.37 -17.24 -27.64
C VAL A 24 -28.34 -16.16 -27.29
N ILE A 25 -27.89 -15.37 -28.25
CA ILE A 25 -26.97 -14.26 -28.00
C ILE A 25 -27.61 -13.20 -27.09
N GLY A 26 -28.88 -12.88 -27.31
CA GLY A 26 -29.65 -11.97 -26.45
C GLY A 26 -29.76 -12.44 -25.01
N VAL A 27 -30.07 -13.72 -24.81
CA VAL A 27 -30.15 -14.34 -23.46
C VAL A 27 -28.79 -14.39 -22.78
N LEU A 28 -27.73 -14.77 -23.49
CA LEU A 28 -26.40 -14.79 -22.95
C LEU A 28 -25.91 -13.37 -22.60
N GLY A 29 -26.17 -12.39 -23.44
CA GLY A 29 -25.86 -10.98 -23.15
C GLY A 29 -26.62 -10.47 -21.92
N TYR A 30 -27.90 -10.82 -21.78
CA TYR A 30 -28.69 -10.48 -20.59
C TYR A 30 -28.16 -11.15 -19.32
N LEU A 31 -27.77 -12.42 -19.38
CA LEU A 31 -27.19 -13.14 -18.25
C LEU A 31 -25.83 -12.56 -17.82
N VAL A 32 -24.96 -12.23 -18.77
CA VAL A 32 -23.66 -11.60 -18.48
C VAL A 32 -23.86 -10.20 -17.88
N PHE A 33 -24.77 -9.40 -18.44
CA PHE A 33 -25.05 -8.05 -17.95
C PHE A 33 -25.66 -8.03 -16.55
N ASN A 34 -26.44 -9.07 -16.17
CA ASN A 34 -27.01 -9.16 -14.83
C ASN A 34 -26.15 -9.95 -13.82
N TRP A 35 -25.06 -10.60 -14.26
CA TRP A 35 -24.17 -11.31 -13.33
C TRP A 35 -23.30 -10.35 -12.49
N GLU A 36 -23.07 -9.15 -12.98
CA GLU A 36 -22.22 -8.15 -12.30
C GLU A 36 -22.98 -7.16 -11.43
N LYS A 37 -24.21 -7.45 -11.03
CA LYS A 37 -24.85 -6.64 -9.99
C LYS A 37 -24.43 -7.18 -8.63
N PRO A 38 -23.53 -6.50 -7.88
CA PRO A 38 -23.31 -6.85 -6.48
C PRO A 38 -24.64 -6.66 -5.75
N THR A 39 -25.17 -7.73 -5.19
CA THR A 39 -26.27 -7.64 -4.23
C THR A 39 -25.73 -6.99 -2.97
N ASN A 40 -25.98 -5.71 -2.80
CA ASN A 40 -25.82 -5.05 -1.52
C ASN A 40 -26.86 -5.64 -0.54
N ASN A 41 -26.55 -6.74 0.08
CA ASN A 41 -27.22 -7.17 1.31
C ASN A 41 -26.53 -6.45 2.46
N VAL A 42 -27.06 -5.30 2.78
CA VAL A 42 -26.79 -4.58 4.03
C VAL A 42 -27.51 -5.32 5.13
N GLU A 43 -26.79 -6.07 5.93
CA GLU A 43 -27.26 -6.55 7.21
C GLU A 43 -26.08 -6.52 8.20
N GLY A 44 -26.13 -5.53 9.11
CA GLY A 44 -25.20 -5.39 10.24
C GLY A 44 -24.03 -4.45 9.96
N ASP A 45 -24.27 -3.12 10.03
CA ASP A 45 -23.26 -2.08 10.07
C ASP A 45 -22.41 -2.15 11.35
N ILE A 46 -21.48 -3.09 11.39
CA ILE A 46 -20.18 -2.76 11.96
C ILE A 46 -19.48 -2.04 10.81
N GLU A 47 -19.30 -0.73 10.92
CA GLU A 47 -18.50 0.08 10.00
C GLU A 47 -17.06 -0.45 10.00
N LEU A 48 -16.82 -1.54 9.24
CA LEU A 48 -15.45 -1.94 8.92
C LEU A 48 -14.90 -0.79 8.10
N GLY A 49 -13.94 -0.06 8.67
CA GLY A 49 -13.29 1.07 8.04
C GLY A 49 -12.93 0.73 6.59
N ASN A 50 -13.20 1.66 5.68
CA ASN A 50 -13.06 1.41 4.25
C ASN A 50 -11.57 1.29 3.88
N VAL A 51 -11.15 0.10 3.41
CA VAL A 51 -9.77 -0.16 2.95
C VAL A 51 -9.30 0.85 1.90
N ASN A 52 -10.21 1.39 1.09
CA ASN A 52 -9.93 2.38 0.05
C ASN A 52 -10.08 3.84 0.53
N ALA A 53 -10.32 4.06 1.82
CA ALA A 53 -10.39 5.41 2.36
C ALA A 53 -9.03 6.12 2.25
N SER A 54 -9.08 7.45 2.11
CA SER A 54 -7.88 8.28 2.01
C SER A 54 -7.04 8.22 3.29
N ALA A 55 -5.71 8.19 3.16
CA ALA A 55 -4.80 8.31 4.29
C ALA A 55 -5.13 9.55 5.14
N GLY A 56 -5.11 9.42 6.46
CA GLY A 56 -5.45 10.47 7.42
C GLY A 56 -6.95 10.66 7.67
N SER A 57 -7.85 9.93 6.98
CA SER A 57 -9.29 9.99 7.27
C SER A 57 -9.67 9.11 8.46
N ASP A 58 -10.76 9.47 9.15
CA ASP A 58 -11.33 8.68 10.24
C ASP A 58 -11.67 7.24 9.79
N GLN A 59 -12.19 7.11 8.57
CA GLN A 59 -12.51 5.80 7.99
C GLN A 59 -11.26 4.95 7.81
N LYS A 60 -10.16 5.55 7.33
CA LYS A 60 -8.89 4.84 7.18
C LYS A 60 -8.30 4.46 8.52
N PHE A 61 -8.30 5.36 9.48
CA PHE A 61 -7.88 5.08 10.85
C PHE A 61 -8.66 3.90 11.44
N ASN A 62 -10.01 3.97 11.43
CA ASN A 62 -10.88 2.92 11.97
C ASN A 62 -10.64 1.55 11.32
N TYR A 63 -10.29 1.54 10.03
CA TYR A 63 -9.87 0.32 9.35
C TYR A 63 -8.51 -0.18 9.88
N LEU A 64 -7.50 0.70 9.93
CA LEU A 64 -6.12 0.34 10.26
C LEU A 64 -5.94 -0.14 11.70
N VAL A 65 -6.68 0.40 12.67
CA VAL A 65 -6.62 -0.04 14.08
C VAL A 65 -7.02 -1.50 14.28
N SER A 66 -7.76 -2.08 13.32
CA SER A 66 -8.15 -3.50 13.34
C SER A 66 -7.15 -4.42 12.62
N GLN A 67 -6.17 -3.85 11.92
CA GLN A 67 -5.19 -4.61 11.15
C GLN A 67 -4.00 -5.00 12.01
N THR A 68 -3.47 -6.21 11.77
CA THR A 68 -2.38 -6.81 12.56
C THR A 68 -1.29 -7.44 11.70
N SER A 69 -1.31 -7.20 10.38
CA SER A 69 -0.29 -7.75 9.50
C SER A 69 1.08 -7.06 9.69
N ASN A 70 1.09 -5.82 10.21
CA ASN A 70 2.27 -5.17 10.71
C ASN A 70 2.49 -5.55 12.18
N ASN A 71 3.70 -5.98 12.55
CA ASN A 71 4.08 -6.28 13.93
C ASN A 71 5.61 -6.31 14.08
N CYS A 72 6.09 -6.10 15.31
CA CYS A 72 7.54 -6.08 15.63
C CYS A 72 8.28 -7.38 15.32
N GLY A 73 7.56 -8.51 15.21
CA GLY A 73 8.13 -9.81 14.84
C GLY A 73 8.28 -10.01 13.34
N LEU A 74 7.64 -9.16 12.53
CA LEU A 74 7.72 -9.27 11.09
C LEU A 74 9.12 -8.89 10.58
N GLN A 75 9.79 -9.85 9.97
CA GLN A 75 11.13 -9.68 9.43
C GLN A 75 11.11 -9.49 7.91
N ARG A 76 12.06 -8.76 7.37
CA ARG A 76 12.25 -8.53 5.94
C ARG A 76 12.16 -9.81 5.11
N GLN A 77 12.77 -10.91 5.57
CA GLN A 77 12.77 -12.21 4.89
C GLN A 77 11.37 -12.78 4.70
N VAL A 78 10.46 -12.51 5.62
CA VAL A 78 9.05 -12.92 5.50
C VAL A 78 8.35 -12.07 4.44
N VAL A 79 8.60 -10.75 4.43
CA VAL A 79 8.01 -9.82 3.45
C VAL A 79 8.41 -10.16 2.01
N PHE A 80 9.61 -10.68 1.79
CA PHE A 80 10.04 -11.14 0.46
C PHE A 80 9.13 -12.24 -0.12
N ASN A 81 8.47 -13.04 0.72
CA ASN A 81 7.56 -14.10 0.29
C ASN A 81 6.12 -13.59 0.00
N TYR A 82 5.80 -12.35 0.34
CA TYR A 82 4.50 -11.76 0.05
C TYR A 82 4.37 -11.43 -1.44
N SER A 83 3.14 -11.45 -1.99
CA SER A 83 2.88 -10.87 -3.32
C SER A 83 3.02 -9.34 -3.24
N ASP A 84 3.41 -8.69 -4.34
CA ASP A 84 3.72 -7.25 -4.33
C ASP A 84 2.52 -6.36 -3.96
N ASN A 85 1.31 -6.82 -4.24
CA ASN A 85 0.07 -6.14 -3.88
C ASN A 85 -0.42 -6.47 -2.46
N GLN A 86 0.18 -7.42 -1.76
CA GLN A 86 -0.14 -7.70 -0.37
C GLN A 86 0.20 -6.49 0.50
N ARG A 87 -0.70 -6.14 1.44
CA ARG A 87 -0.54 -4.97 2.31
C ARG A 87 0.00 -5.39 3.67
N ILE A 88 0.91 -4.57 4.19
CA ILE A 88 1.38 -4.61 5.58
C ILE A 88 0.67 -3.45 6.27
N GLN A 89 -0.22 -3.77 7.22
CA GLN A 89 -1.19 -2.81 7.73
C GLN A 89 -1.31 -2.85 9.25
N GLY A 90 -1.60 -1.69 9.85
CA GLY A 90 -1.72 -1.47 11.28
C GLY A 90 -0.41 -1.03 11.93
N SER A 91 -0.44 -0.82 13.23
CA SER A 91 0.74 -0.49 14.03
C SER A 91 1.55 -1.73 14.39
N CYS A 92 2.87 -1.56 14.53
CA CYS A 92 3.74 -2.71 14.80
C CYS A 92 3.88 -3.05 16.31
N CYS A 93 3.79 -2.08 17.22
CA CYS A 93 4.12 -2.26 18.63
C CYS A 93 2.95 -1.95 19.57
N ASP A 94 2.33 -0.80 19.45
CA ASP A 94 1.28 -0.31 20.35
C ASP A 94 0.02 0.08 19.54
N LYS A 95 -1.05 0.43 20.24
CA LYS A 95 -2.29 0.88 19.61
C LYS A 95 -2.07 2.19 18.89
N MET A 96 -2.67 2.32 17.70
CA MET A 96 -2.68 3.58 16.98
C MET A 96 -3.44 4.65 17.77
N ASP A 97 -2.86 5.85 17.86
CA ASP A 97 -3.55 7.07 18.30
C ASP A 97 -4.06 7.85 17.08
N HIS A 98 -5.28 8.35 17.16
CA HIS A 98 -5.92 9.02 16.02
C HIS A 98 -5.26 10.36 15.69
N HIS A 99 -4.92 11.15 16.72
CA HIS A 99 -4.29 12.45 16.54
C HIS A 99 -2.89 12.31 15.96
N ALA A 100 -2.07 11.44 16.54
CA ALA A 100 -0.73 11.13 16.05
C ALA A 100 -0.76 10.63 14.59
N TYR A 101 -1.70 9.75 14.23
CA TYR A 101 -1.88 9.30 12.86
C TYR A 101 -2.16 10.46 11.90
N GLN A 102 -3.08 11.37 12.28
CA GLN A 102 -3.41 12.52 11.43
C GLN A 102 -2.21 13.47 11.25
N GLU A 103 -1.46 13.75 12.31
CA GLU A 103 -0.24 14.58 12.26
C GLU A 103 0.83 13.96 11.35
N GLN A 104 1.07 12.65 11.46
CA GLN A 104 2.01 11.93 10.62
C GLN A 104 1.63 12.03 9.13
N ILE A 105 0.35 11.77 8.80
CA ILE A 105 -0.10 11.86 7.42
C ILE A 105 0.00 13.29 6.89
N GLU A 106 -0.37 14.31 7.69
CA GLU A 106 -0.22 15.71 7.29
C GLU A 106 1.25 16.07 7.06
N GLY A 107 2.14 15.63 7.95
CA GLY A 107 3.58 15.83 7.80
C GLY A 107 4.15 15.17 6.54
N LEU A 108 3.65 13.99 6.16
CA LEU A 108 4.07 13.27 4.95
C LEU A 108 3.56 13.91 3.65
N ARG A 109 2.47 14.69 3.68
CA ARG A 109 1.91 15.34 2.48
C ARG A 109 2.89 16.27 1.76
N LYS A 110 3.83 16.87 2.48
CA LYS A 110 4.87 17.72 1.87
C LYS A 110 5.81 16.96 0.93
N TYR A 111 5.87 15.63 1.07
CA TYR A 111 6.71 14.74 0.27
C TYR A 111 5.95 14.01 -0.84
N LYS A 112 4.68 14.33 -1.09
CA LYS A 112 3.80 13.63 -2.05
C LYS A 112 4.36 13.48 -3.47
N ASP A 113 5.25 14.39 -3.88
CA ASP A 113 5.86 14.38 -5.20
C ASP A 113 7.11 13.49 -5.28
N ILE A 114 7.52 12.88 -4.16
CA ILE A 114 8.63 11.92 -4.07
C ILE A 114 8.04 10.52 -3.95
N SER A 115 7.80 9.88 -5.07
CA SER A 115 7.03 8.62 -5.18
C SER A 115 7.61 7.43 -4.40
N ILE A 116 8.88 7.47 -4.01
CA ILE A 116 9.50 6.42 -3.20
C ILE A 116 9.14 6.52 -1.71
N ILE A 117 8.62 7.67 -1.25
CA ILE A 117 8.18 7.86 0.14
C ILE A 117 6.77 7.32 0.28
N PRO A 118 6.52 6.33 1.18
CA PRO A 118 5.17 5.87 1.49
C PRO A 118 4.31 7.02 2.02
N THR A 119 3.07 7.11 1.52
CA THR A 119 2.12 8.16 1.92
C THR A 119 1.37 7.84 3.21
N ASP A 120 1.44 6.59 3.67
CA ASP A 120 0.82 6.12 4.90
C ASP A 120 1.72 5.04 5.52
N PRO A 121 2.39 5.29 6.65
CA PRO A 121 3.31 4.35 7.27
C PRO A 121 2.60 3.13 7.86
N TYR A 122 1.30 3.22 8.11
CA TYR A 122 0.49 2.12 8.61
C TYR A 122 -0.18 1.29 7.51
N ASP A 123 0.09 1.61 6.22
CA ASP A 123 -0.48 0.88 5.09
C ASP A 123 0.48 0.88 3.89
N ILE A 124 1.40 -0.07 3.86
CA ILE A 124 2.46 -0.18 2.85
C ILE A 124 2.28 -1.47 2.06
N SER A 125 2.44 -1.41 0.72
CA SER A 125 2.46 -2.64 -0.07
C SER A 125 3.79 -3.38 0.08
N ALA A 126 3.75 -4.71 0.03
CA ALA A 126 4.97 -5.52 0.06
C ALA A 126 5.91 -5.20 -1.10
N GLY A 127 5.37 -4.85 -2.27
CA GLY A 127 6.17 -4.38 -3.41
C GLY A 127 6.96 -3.11 -3.10
N GLN A 128 6.33 -2.13 -2.45
CA GLN A 128 7.01 -0.90 -2.01
C GLN A 128 8.06 -1.22 -0.93
N ALA A 129 7.73 -2.02 0.08
CA ALA A 129 8.69 -2.44 1.09
C ALA A 129 9.92 -3.14 0.48
N LYS A 130 9.71 -4.08 -0.45
CA LYS A 130 10.79 -4.77 -1.18
C LYS A 130 11.70 -3.81 -1.96
N GLN A 131 11.13 -2.76 -2.55
CA GLN A 131 11.91 -1.74 -3.22
C GLN A 131 12.81 -0.98 -2.23
N LEU A 132 12.29 -0.64 -1.05
CA LEU A 132 13.07 0.02 0.00
C LEU A 132 14.18 -0.90 0.54
N PHE A 133 13.92 -2.21 0.68
CA PHE A 133 14.94 -3.19 1.06
C PHE A 133 16.10 -3.27 0.06
N LYS A 134 15.86 -3.11 -1.25
CA LYS A 134 16.94 -3.02 -2.23
C LYS A 134 17.84 -1.83 -1.96
N TYR A 135 17.28 -0.67 -1.63
CA TYR A 135 18.10 0.50 -1.27
C TYR A 135 18.92 0.23 0.00
N PHE A 136 18.33 -0.44 1.00
CA PHE A 136 19.03 -0.85 2.21
C PHE A 136 20.26 -1.73 1.91
N GLU A 137 20.13 -2.71 1.01
CA GLU A 137 21.16 -3.67 0.66
C GLU A 137 22.23 -3.11 -0.29
N GLU A 138 21.80 -2.36 -1.29
CA GLU A 138 22.65 -1.95 -2.41
C GLU A 138 23.37 -0.62 -2.18
N ILE A 139 22.75 0.34 -1.48
CA ILE A 139 23.33 1.66 -1.28
C ILE A 139 24.38 1.62 -0.17
N LYS A 140 25.60 2.01 -0.53
CA LYS A 140 26.70 2.21 0.41
C LYS A 140 26.99 3.72 0.52
N LEU A 141 26.84 4.24 1.73
CA LEU A 141 27.09 5.65 2.01
C LEU A 141 28.60 5.94 2.03
N THR A 142 28.99 7.09 1.51
CA THR A 142 30.32 7.67 1.77
C THR A 142 30.45 8.09 3.23
N SER A 143 31.65 8.45 3.68
CA SER A 143 31.86 8.92 5.06
C SER A 143 30.98 10.12 5.44
N ASP A 144 30.84 11.10 4.53
CA ASP A 144 30.03 12.30 4.77
C ASP A 144 28.53 11.98 4.80
N GLN A 145 28.07 11.12 3.89
CA GLN A 145 26.68 10.64 3.87
C GLN A 145 26.36 9.80 5.11
N GLN A 146 27.32 9.00 5.59
CA GLN A 146 27.17 8.25 6.83
C GLN A 146 27.11 9.19 8.04
N ALA A 147 27.86 10.28 8.04
CA ALA A 147 27.77 11.29 9.09
C ALA A 147 26.38 11.95 9.12
N THR A 148 25.82 12.28 7.94
CA THR A 148 24.43 12.78 7.80
C THR A 148 23.42 11.77 8.38
N TYR A 149 23.53 10.49 8.02
CA TYR A 149 22.67 9.44 8.54
C TYR A 149 22.77 9.29 10.06
N ASN A 150 23.99 9.25 10.59
CA ASN A 150 24.24 9.11 12.03
C ASN A 150 23.72 10.33 12.84
N GLU A 151 23.76 11.52 12.24
CA GLU A 151 23.20 12.71 12.89
C GLU A 151 21.68 12.67 12.88
N ALA A 152 21.05 12.23 11.77
CA ALA A 152 19.62 12.02 11.72
C ALA A 152 19.13 11.03 12.81
N MET A 153 19.87 9.96 13.06
CA MET A 153 19.56 9.01 14.14
C MET A 153 19.58 9.64 15.54
N LYS A 154 20.37 10.68 15.77
CA LYS A 154 20.39 11.37 17.07
C LYS A 154 19.26 12.38 17.21
N MET A 155 18.74 12.85 16.07
CA MET A 155 17.73 13.90 16.01
C MET A 155 16.30 13.32 16.00
N SER A 156 16.12 12.09 15.49
CA SER A 156 14.82 11.45 15.45
C SER A 156 14.39 10.94 16.82
N ASP A 157 13.10 10.98 17.09
CA ASP A 157 12.47 10.62 18.37
C ASP A 157 12.80 9.19 18.82
N GLU A 158 12.79 8.23 17.90
CA GLU A 158 13.08 6.81 18.17
C GLU A 158 14.57 6.47 18.08
N GLY A 159 15.45 7.44 17.82
CA GLY A 159 16.88 7.19 17.60
C GLY A 159 17.17 6.44 16.30
N GLY A 160 16.29 6.57 15.32
CA GLY A 160 16.37 5.93 14.00
C GLY A 160 15.02 5.75 13.33
N PRO A 161 14.95 4.87 12.32
CA PRO A 161 13.72 4.69 11.51
C PRO A 161 12.52 4.09 12.25
N CYS A 162 12.72 3.47 13.42
CA CYS A 162 11.67 2.78 14.18
C CYS A 162 12.19 2.38 15.57
N CYS A 163 11.31 2.20 16.54
CA CYS A 163 11.65 1.77 17.91
C CYS A 163 12.28 0.36 17.99
N CYS A 164 12.03 -0.49 16.99
CA CYS A 164 12.53 -1.86 16.93
C CYS A 164 13.15 -2.19 15.58
N LYS A 165 14.09 -3.16 15.57
CA LYS A 165 14.74 -3.62 14.34
C LYS A 165 13.92 -4.69 13.63
N CYS A 166 12.75 -4.31 13.14
CA CYS A 166 11.88 -5.14 12.32
C CYS A 166 12.03 -4.80 10.82
N TRP A 167 11.15 -5.32 9.97
CA TRP A 167 11.13 -5.02 8.54
C TRP A 167 11.07 -3.50 8.26
N HIS A 168 10.35 -2.75 9.09
CA HIS A 168 10.17 -1.31 8.95
C HIS A 168 11.50 -0.56 9.10
N TRP A 169 12.34 -0.95 10.07
CA TRP A 169 13.69 -0.41 10.20
C TRP A 169 14.48 -0.55 8.90
N ASP A 170 14.57 -1.76 8.36
CA ASP A 170 15.33 -2.02 7.13
C ASP A 170 14.80 -1.22 5.94
N ALA A 171 13.46 -1.11 5.81
CA ALA A 171 12.81 -0.36 4.76
C ALA A 171 13.15 1.14 4.83
N TYR A 172 12.99 1.75 6.00
CA TYR A 172 13.19 3.19 6.15
C TYR A 172 14.66 3.60 6.30
N GLU A 173 15.54 2.69 6.73
CA GLU A 173 16.98 2.87 6.55
C GLU A 173 17.33 2.92 5.05
N GLY A 174 16.78 2.01 4.26
CA GLY A 174 16.96 2.01 2.80
C GLY A 174 16.44 3.29 2.15
N LEU A 175 15.26 3.74 2.55
CA LEU A 175 14.68 5.00 2.10
C LEU A 175 15.58 6.19 2.42
N ALA A 176 16.07 6.29 3.66
CA ALA A 176 16.97 7.35 4.08
C ALA A 176 18.27 7.37 3.26
N LYS A 177 18.91 6.20 3.05
CA LYS A 177 20.08 6.09 2.18
C LYS A 177 19.81 6.62 0.77
N LYS A 178 18.67 6.26 0.19
CA LYS A 178 18.26 6.73 -1.14
C LYS A 178 18.07 8.24 -1.19
N LEU A 179 17.42 8.80 -0.18
CA LEU A 179 17.18 10.25 -0.09
C LEU A 179 18.46 11.05 0.12
N ILE A 180 19.37 10.55 0.95
CA ILE A 180 20.71 11.18 1.15
C ILE A 180 21.51 11.17 -0.16
N VAL A 181 21.58 10.02 -0.85
CA VAL A 181 22.44 9.86 -2.02
C VAL A 181 21.89 10.56 -3.25
N ASP A 182 20.61 10.38 -3.56
CA ASP A 182 20.04 10.82 -4.84
C ASP A 182 19.34 12.19 -4.75
N TYR A 183 18.84 12.54 -3.56
CA TYR A 183 18.10 13.79 -3.36
C TYR A 183 18.89 14.82 -2.53
N GLY A 184 20.07 14.44 -1.97
CA GLY A 184 20.91 15.32 -1.19
C GLY A 184 20.29 15.77 0.13
N TRP A 185 19.43 14.94 0.74
CA TRP A 185 18.76 15.28 1.99
C TRP A 185 19.76 15.37 3.15
N ASN A 186 19.55 16.35 4.02
CA ASN A 186 20.31 16.53 5.24
C ASN A 186 19.73 15.73 6.43
N SER A 187 20.40 15.77 7.57
CA SER A 187 20.03 15.03 8.78
C SER A 187 18.66 15.41 9.32
N GLU A 188 18.30 16.70 9.31
CA GLU A 188 17.01 17.18 9.81
C GLU A 188 15.85 16.66 8.95
N GLN A 189 16.03 16.66 7.62
CA GLN A 189 15.02 16.15 6.71
C GLN A 189 14.79 14.64 6.89
N ILE A 190 15.86 13.88 7.13
CA ILE A 190 15.77 12.43 7.36
C ILE A 190 15.12 12.14 8.73
N ALA A 191 15.54 12.81 9.80
CA ALA A 191 14.96 12.65 11.12
C ALA A 191 13.46 12.95 11.09
N GLN A 192 13.06 14.09 10.53
CA GLN A 192 11.66 14.48 10.40
C GLN A 192 10.83 13.48 9.56
N LEU A 193 11.43 12.90 8.50
CA LEU A 193 10.75 11.84 7.74
C LEU A 193 10.51 10.61 8.61
N TRP A 194 11.48 10.18 9.41
CA TRP A 194 11.33 9.03 10.30
C TRP A 194 10.26 9.27 11.35
N ASP A 195 10.22 10.46 11.99
CA ASP A 195 9.20 10.80 12.98
C ASP A 195 7.78 10.77 12.38
N PHE A 196 7.60 11.28 11.15
CA PHE A 196 6.31 11.16 10.45
C PHE A 196 6.02 9.76 9.88
N SER A 197 7.02 8.92 9.76
CA SER A 197 6.87 7.58 9.19
C SER A 197 6.91 6.48 10.24
N ASP A 198 6.99 6.82 11.51
CA ASP A 198 6.95 5.84 12.58
C ASP A 198 5.57 5.14 12.60
N ALA A 199 5.60 3.81 12.53
CA ALA A 199 4.41 2.97 12.55
C ALA A 199 4.30 2.15 13.85
N CYS A 200 4.98 2.58 14.91
CA CYS A 200 4.97 1.87 16.19
C CYS A 200 3.64 1.99 16.94
N GLY A 201 2.85 3.02 16.65
CA GLY A 201 1.66 3.38 17.41
C GLY A 201 2.00 4.20 18.66
N GLY A 202 1.07 4.27 19.62
CA GLY A 202 1.21 5.11 20.80
C GLY A 202 0.67 6.52 20.59
N THR A 203 0.79 7.37 21.61
CA THR A 203 0.24 8.73 21.63
C THR A 203 1.07 9.75 20.82
N GLY A 204 2.13 9.29 20.14
CA GLY A 204 3.12 10.17 19.53
C GLY A 204 4.03 10.81 20.57
N HIS A 205 5.08 11.45 20.09
CA HIS A 205 5.97 12.22 20.97
C HIS A 205 5.42 13.65 21.09
N GLU A 206 5.38 14.18 22.32
CA GLU A 206 5.11 15.59 22.51
C GLU A 206 6.23 16.39 21.82
N HIS A 207 5.95 16.94 20.66
CA HIS A 207 6.86 17.90 20.04
C HIS A 207 6.99 19.07 20.99
N ALA A 208 8.13 19.21 21.65
CA ALA A 208 8.46 20.39 22.45
C ALA A 208 8.39 21.61 21.52
N ALA A 209 7.39 22.47 21.76
CA ALA A 209 7.12 23.70 21.02
C ALA A 209 8.23 24.76 21.25
#